data_0a881201582cf5dd4becac320a7fafb0
#
_entry.id   0a881201582cf5dd4becac320a7fafb0
#
_cell.length_a   1.000
_cell.length_b   1.000
_cell.length_c   1.000
_cell.angle_alpha   90.00
_cell.angle_beta   90.00
_cell.angle_gamma   90.00
#
_symmetry.space_group_name_H-M   'P 1'
#
loop_
_entity.id
_entity.type
_entity.pdbx_description
1 polymer ?
#
loop_
_entity_poly.entity_id
_entity_poly.type
_entity_poly.pdbx_seq_one_letter_code
_entity_poly.pdbx_strand_id
1 'polypeptide(L)'
;LHTKAEEAPPLTTRRKVILAVFLATFLLMTYAVVPFEDMGLPLPSLGWWFPELSGLFLVSAIIVGLIDRMEESAIAEEFVTGAADLLGVAFIIGISRGITHLMNEGRITDTVLSWGESALSGAGPLTFILLVFLLYLPLSILIPSSSGLATLSVPIMAPLGQFAGVSGALVVTAFQSAC
;
A
#
# COMPACT_ATOMS: atom_id res chain seq x y z
N LEU A 1 1.74 34.07 -13.43
CA LEU A 1 0.54 33.24 -13.58
C LEU A 1 -0.15 33.16 -12.20
N HIS A 2 -1.05 34.14 -11.94
CA HIS A 2 -1.95 34.10 -10.78
C HIS A 2 -3.09 33.13 -11.13
N THR A 3 -3.01 31.87 -10.68
CA THR A 3 -4.18 31.00 -10.56
C THR A 3 -5.09 31.70 -9.54
N LYS A 4 -6.24 32.22 -10.01
CA LYS A 4 -7.34 32.61 -9.12
C LYS A 4 -7.64 31.39 -8.24
N ALA A 5 -7.50 31.53 -6.93
CA ALA A 5 -8.03 30.57 -5.99
C ALA A 5 -9.53 30.46 -6.27
N GLU A 6 -9.96 29.35 -6.84
CA GLU A 6 -11.36 29.06 -7.06
C GLU A 6 -12.01 29.07 -5.68
N GLU A 7 -12.95 29.97 -5.45
CA GLU A 7 -13.61 30.09 -4.15
C GLU A 7 -14.21 28.74 -3.77
N ALA A 8 -13.71 28.15 -2.69
CA ALA A 8 -14.17 26.86 -2.23
C ALA A 8 -15.70 26.93 -2.00
N PRO A 9 -16.47 26.01 -2.58
CA PRO A 9 -17.91 26.06 -2.50
C PRO A 9 -18.38 25.96 -1.03
N PRO A 10 -19.46 26.67 -0.64
CA PRO A 10 -19.90 26.76 0.74
C PRO A 10 -20.21 25.40 1.34
N LEU A 11 -19.86 25.20 2.62
CA LEU A 11 -20.13 23.98 3.39
C LEU A 11 -21.62 23.87 3.72
N THR A 12 -22.38 23.29 2.82
CA THR A 12 -23.80 22.97 3.05
C THR A 12 -23.94 21.84 4.08
N THR A 13 -25.13 21.70 4.70
CA THR A 13 -25.42 20.62 5.65
C THR A 13 -25.15 19.23 5.02
N ARG A 14 -25.51 19.04 3.76
CA ARG A 14 -25.23 17.81 3.00
C ARG A 14 -23.73 17.51 2.95
N ARG A 15 -22.92 18.48 2.60
CA ARG A 15 -21.44 18.32 2.54
C ARG A 15 -20.84 18.00 3.91
N LYS A 16 -21.37 18.58 4.98
CA LYS A 16 -20.95 18.26 6.34
C LYS A 16 -21.24 16.80 6.70
N VAL A 17 -22.42 16.28 6.29
CA VAL A 17 -22.77 14.87 6.50
C VAL A 17 -21.86 13.95 5.69
N ILE A 18 -21.59 14.28 4.43
CA ILE A 18 -20.64 13.50 3.59
C ILE A 18 -19.25 13.47 4.23
N LEU A 19 -18.74 14.62 4.69
CA LEU A 19 -17.45 14.67 5.39
C LEU A 19 -17.46 13.87 6.70
N ALA A 20 -18.55 13.85 7.42
CA ALA A 20 -18.70 13.06 8.64
C ALA A 20 -18.68 11.55 8.33
N VAL A 21 -19.37 11.09 7.28
CA VAL A 21 -19.34 9.71 6.81
C VAL A 21 -17.92 9.34 6.38
N PHE A 22 -17.27 10.19 5.60
CA PHE A 22 -15.89 9.98 5.16
C PHE A 22 -14.93 9.83 6.35
N LEU A 23 -14.98 10.75 7.31
CA LEU A 23 -14.18 10.68 8.52
C LEU A 23 -14.47 9.41 9.33
N ALA A 24 -15.74 9.06 9.51
CA ALA A 24 -16.15 7.85 10.22
C ALA A 24 -15.61 6.58 9.55
N THR A 25 -15.62 6.53 8.22
CA THR A 25 -15.05 5.41 7.44
C THR A 25 -13.56 5.23 7.74
N PHE A 26 -12.78 6.31 7.75
CA PHE A 26 -11.35 6.24 8.06
C PHE A 26 -11.07 5.91 9.53
N LEU A 27 -11.85 6.43 10.46
CA LEU A 27 -11.73 6.08 11.87
C LEU A 27 -12.07 4.60 12.10
N LEU A 28 -13.11 4.08 11.44
CA LEU A 28 -13.47 2.67 11.51
C LEU A 28 -12.40 1.79 10.86
N MET A 29 -11.86 2.18 9.70
CA MET A 29 -10.74 1.49 9.07
C MET A 29 -9.55 1.40 10.03
N THR A 30 -9.14 2.53 10.61
CA THR A 30 -8.00 2.56 11.55
C THR A 30 -8.25 1.65 12.74
N TYR A 31 -9.45 1.72 13.34
CA TYR A 31 -9.83 0.86 14.46
C TYR A 31 -9.82 -0.63 14.07
N ALA A 32 -10.31 -0.97 12.87
CA ALA A 32 -10.45 -2.34 12.42
C ALA A 32 -9.11 -3.02 12.08
N VAL A 33 -8.09 -2.23 11.68
CA VAL A 33 -6.77 -2.74 11.29
C VAL A 33 -5.80 -2.82 12.47
N VAL A 34 -5.93 -1.92 13.45
CA VAL A 34 -4.98 -1.85 14.58
C VAL A 34 -5.14 -3.08 15.49
N PRO A 35 -4.05 -3.84 15.73
CA PRO A 35 -4.04 -4.99 16.62
C PRO A 35 -3.93 -4.54 18.09
N PHE A 36 -5.01 -4.04 18.67
CA PHE A 36 -5.02 -3.49 20.04
C PHE A 36 -4.63 -4.51 21.10
N GLU A 37 -4.98 -5.79 20.91
CA GLU A 37 -4.62 -6.88 21.82
C GLU A 37 -3.11 -7.06 21.92
N ASP A 38 -2.40 -7.00 20.77
CA ASP A 38 -0.93 -7.11 20.72
C ASP A 38 -0.24 -5.90 21.38
N MET A 39 -0.92 -4.76 21.41
CA MET A 39 -0.46 -3.54 22.07
C MET A 39 -0.76 -3.50 23.60
N GLY A 40 -1.41 -4.55 24.13
CA GLY A 40 -1.77 -4.62 25.54
C GLY A 40 -2.93 -3.70 25.94
N LEU A 41 -3.70 -3.21 24.98
CA LEU A 41 -4.89 -2.40 25.23
C LEU A 41 -6.12 -3.29 25.40
N PRO A 42 -7.05 -2.99 26.32
CA PRO A 42 -8.25 -3.79 26.59
C PRO A 42 -9.34 -3.53 25.55
N LEU A 43 -8.99 -3.46 24.28
CA LEU A 43 -9.90 -3.23 23.16
C LEU A 43 -9.86 -4.46 22.24
N PRO A 44 -11.04 -4.95 21.76
CA PRO A 44 -11.07 -6.07 20.83
C PRO A 44 -10.48 -5.67 19.49
N SER A 45 -9.54 -6.48 19.00
CA SER A 45 -8.98 -6.34 17.64
C SER A 45 -9.92 -6.98 16.64
N LEU A 46 -10.35 -6.25 15.63
CA LEU A 46 -11.22 -6.79 14.56
C LEU A 46 -10.43 -7.60 13.55
N GLY A 47 -9.12 -7.31 13.40
CA GLY A 47 -8.24 -8.04 12.49
C GLY A 47 -8.68 -8.00 11.03
N TRP A 48 -9.32 -6.90 10.61
CA TRP A 48 -9.79 -6.75 9.24
C TRP A 48 -8.63 -6.70 8.26
N TRP A 49 -8.86 -7.33 7.11
CA TRP A 49 -7.91 -7.40 6.02
C TRP A 49 -8.52 -6.79 4.74
N PHE A 50 -7.89 -6.99 3.60
CA PHE A 50 -8.32 -6.37 2.34
C PHE A 50 -9.79 -6.60 1.96
N PRO A 51 -10.41 -7.81 2.13
CA PRO A 51 -11.80 -8.02 1.76
C PRO A 51 -12.77 -7.15 2.57
N GLU A 52 -12.58 -7.09 3.89
CA GLU A 52 -13.45 -6.33 4.80
C GLU A 52 -13.29 -4.83 4.55
N LEU A 53 -12.05 -4.37 4.34
CA LEU A 53 -11.76 -2.97 4.00
C LEU A 53 -12.38 -2.58 2.65
N SER A 54 -12.28 -3.45 1.64
CA SER A 54 -12.91 -3.22 0.35
C SER A 54 -14.41 -3.10 0.48
N GLY A 55 -15.05 -3.96 1.28
CA GLY A 55 -16.47 -3.87 1.62
C GLY A 55 -16.83 -2.56 2.32
N LEU A 56 -16.04 -2.15 3.30
CA LEU A 56 -16.23 -0.88 4.03
C LEU A 56 -16.22 0.31 3.08
N PHE A 57 -15.21 0.43 2.22
CA PHE A 57 -15.11 1.55 1.29
C PHE A 57 -16.21 1.53 0.23
N LEU A 58 -16.57 0.35 -0.28
CA LEU A 58 -17.66 0.21 -1.24
C LEU A 58 -19.00 0.69 -0.64
N VAL A 59 -19.34 0.21 0.55
CA VAL A 59 -20.58 0.60 1.25
C VAL A 59 -20.57 2.10 1.56
N SER A 60 -19.44 2.63 2.03
CA SER A 60 -19.31 4.06 2.32
C SER A 60 -19.46 4.93 1.08
N ALA A 61 -18.90 4.51 -0.07
CA ALA A 61 -19.02 5.22 -1.34
C ALA A 61 -20.49 5.25 -1.80
N ILE A 62 -21.23 4.14 -1.70
CA ILE A 62 -22.65 4.07 -2.04
C ILE A 62 -23.45 5.01 -1.11
N ILE A 63 -23.19 4.99 0.19
CA ILE A 63 -23.86 5.88 1.16
C ILE A 63 -23.62 7.35 0.81
N VAL A 64 -22.39 7.72 0.48
CA VAL A 64 -22.04 9.09 0.07
C VAL A 64 -22.77 9.47 -1.22
N GLY A 65 -22.80 8.60 -2.22
CA GLY A 65 -23.53 8.83 -3.48
C GLY A 65 -25.03 9.04 -3.25
N LEU A 66 -25.65 8.24 -2.38
CA LEU A 66 -27.06 8.38 -2.01
C LEU A 66 -27.35 9.70 -1.23
N ILE A 67 -26.47 10.09 -0.30
CA ILE A 67 -26.59 11.37 0.42
C ILE A 67 -26.46 12.55 -0.54
N ASP A 68 -25.54 12.44 -1.52
CA ASP A 68 -25.37 13.47 -2.54
C ASP A 68 -26.47 13.45 -3.61
N ARG A 69 -27.37 12.46 -3.55
CA ARG A 69 -28.47 12.27 -4.50
C ARG A 69 -27.97 12.07 -5.94
N MET A 70 -26.86 11.37 -6.09
CA MET A 70 -26.35 10.98 -7.39
C MET A 70 -27.34 9.99 -8.04
N GLU A 71 -27.46 10.08 -9.37
CA GLU A 71 -28.19 9.07 -10.14
C GLU A 71 -27.44 7.74 -10.12
N GLU A 72 -28.16 6.62 -10.19
CA GLU A 72 -27.55 5.27 -10.15
C GLU A 72 -26.48 5.09 -11.25
N SER A 73 -26.73 5.64 -12.43
CA SER A 73 -25.79 5.66 -13.53
C SER A 73 -24.48 6.38 -13.19
N ALA A 74 -24.57 7.53 -12.51
CA ALA A 74 -23.41 8.31 -12.10
C ALA A 74 -22.57 7.58 -11.04
N ILE A 75 -23.21 6.91 -10.08
CA ILE A 75 -22.50 6.09 -9.08
C ILE A 75 -21.77 4.93 -9.78
N ALA A 76 -22.41 4.29 -10.77
CA ALA A 76 -21.80 3.22 -11.53
C ALA A 76 -20.61 3.72 -12.39
N GLU A 77 -20.72 4.88 -13.03
CA GLU A 77 -19.64 5.50 -13.80
C GLU A 77 -18.43 5.84 -12.93
N GLU A 78 -18.64 6.45 -11.78
CA GLU A 78 -17.55 6.77 -10.84
C GLU A 78 -16.85 5.50 -10.33
N PHE A 79 -17.63 4.45 -10.05
CA PHE A 79 -17.06 3.15 -9.67
C PHE A 79 -16.19 2.56 -10.79
N VAL A 80 -16.67 2.56 -12.04
CA VAL A 80 -15.92 2.05 -13.21
C VAL A 80 -14.67 2.88 -13.44
N THR A 81 -14.77 4.20 -13.32
CA THR A 81 -13.61 5.11 -13.45
C THR A 81 -12.55 4.80 -12.40
N GLY A 82 -12.94 4.68 -11.13
CA GLY A 82 -12.02 4.30 -10.07
C GLY A 82 -11.40 2.91 -10.26
N ALA A 83 -12.16 1.95 -10.75
CA ALA A 83 -11.66 0.62 -11.09
C ALA A 83 -10.64 0.67 -12.24
N ALA A 84 -10.88 1.49 -13.26
CA ALA A 84 -9.96 1.69 -14.38
C ALA A 84 -8.62 2.30 -13.92
N ASP A 85 -8.64 3.24 -13.00
CA ASP A 85 -7.43 3.85 -12.42
C ASP A 85 -6.56 2.82 -11.68
N LEU A 86 -7.19 1.81 -11.04
CA LEU A 86 -6.50 0.74 -10.34
C LEU A 86 -6.05 -0.42 -11.24
N LEU A 87 -6.51 -0.47 -12.49
CA LEU A 87 -6.22 -1.58 -13.40
C LEU A 87 -4.72 -1.75 -13.65
N GLY A 88 -3.98 -0.66 -13.77
CA GLY A 88 -2.53 -0.67 -13.93
C GLY A 88 -1.83 -1.37 -12.75
N VAL A 89 -2.26 -1.07 -11.53
CA VAL A 89 -1.71 -1.71 -10.31
C VAL A 89 -2.05 -3.20 -10.29
N ALA A 90 -3.27 -3.57 -10.65
CA ALA A 90 -3.69 -4.98 -10.72
C ALA A 90 -2.85 -5.78 -11.73
N PHE A 91 -2.56 -5.23 -12.90
CA PHE A 91 -1.67 -5.85 -13.89
C PHE A 91 -0.24 -6.01 -13.37
N ILE A 92 0.32 -4.99 -12.73
CA ILE A 92 1.66 -5.05 -12.15
C ILE A 92 1.73 -6.18 -11.10
N ILE A 93 0.75 -6.28 -10.23
CA ILE A 93 0.68 -7.35 -9.21
C ILE A 93 0.59 -8.73 -9.89
N GLY A 94 -0.25 -8.87 -10.90
CA GLY A 94 -0.40 -10.13 -11.64
C GLY A 94 0.89 -10.57 -12.32
N ILE A 95 1.55 -9.66 -13.04
CA ILE A 95 2.82 -9.93 -13.73
C ILE A 95 3.93 -10.25 -12.71
N SER A 96 4.03 -9.49 -11.62
CA SER A 96 5.03 -9.74 -10.57
C SER A 96 4.86 -11.10 -9.92
N ARG A 97 3.62 -11.55 -9.70
CA ARG A 97 3.32 -12.91 -9.24
C ARG A 97 3.78 -13.97 -10.23
N GLY A 98 3.54 -13.75 -11.52
CA GLY A 98 4.03 -14.63 -12.59
C GLY A 98 5.56 -14.71 -12.62
N ILE A 99 6.24 -13.58 -12.54
CA ILE A 99 7.72 -13.52 -12.47
C ILE A 99 8.23 -14.27 -11.25
N THR A 100 7.67 -14.03 -10.07
CA THR A 100 8.06 -14.73 -8.84
C THR A 100 7.87 -16.24 -8.96
N HIS A 101 6.77 -16.68 -9.57
CA HIS A 101 6.52 -18.11 -9.80
C HIS A 101 7.59 -18.72 -10.72
N LEU A 102 7.88 -18.08 -11.85
CA LEU A 102 8.91 -18.54 -12.80
C LEU A 102 10.30 -18.55 -12.17
N MET A 103 10.65 -17.54 -11.37
CA MET A 103 11.93 -17.47 -10.66
C MET A 103 12.07 -18.62 -9.65
N ASN A 104 11.00 -18.97 -8.96
CA ASN A 104 11.01 -20.08 -7.99
C ASN A 104 11.10 -21.44 -8.70
N GLU A 105 10.32 -21.68 -9.74
CA GLU A 105 10.37 -22.90 -10.54
C GLU A 105 11.74 -23.10 -11.22
N GLY A 106 12.32 -22.00 -11.72
CA GLY A 106 13.65 -21.99 -12.32
C GLY A 106 14.80 -22.02 -11.31
N ARG A 107 14.54 -22.04 -9.99
CA ARG A 107 15.52 -21.91 -8.92
C ARG A 107 16.43 -20.67 -9.04
N ILE A 108 15.94 -19.67 -9.76
CA ILE A 108 16.66 -18.40 -9.94
C ILE A 108 16.69 -17.64 -8.60
N THR A 109 15.59 -17.70 -7.85
CA THR A 109 15.49 -17.09 -6.51
C THR A 109 16.58 -17.63 -5.59
N ASP A 110 16.80 -18.95 -5.53
CA ASP A 110 17.83 -19.57 -4.71
C ASP A 110 19.23 -19.09 -5.10
N THR A 111 19.49 -18.94 -6.40
CA THR A 111 20.76 -18.44 -6.91
C THR A 111 21.00 -16.98 -6.52
N VAL A 112 19.98 -16.12 -6.68
CA VAL A 112 20.06 -14.70 -6.31
C VAL A 112 20.25 -14.55 -4.79
N LEU A 113 19.56 -15.34 -4.00
CA LEU A 113 19.72 -15.35 -2.55
C LEU A 113 21.12 -15.80 -2.12
N SER A 114 21.66 -16.85 -2.74
CA SER A 114 23.01 -17.34 -2.46
C SER A 114 24.09 -16.31 -2.83
N TRP A 115 23.94 -15.60 -3.95
CA TRP A 115 24.83 -14.50 -4.29
C TRP A 115 24.70 -13.34 -3.31
N GLY A 116 23.47 -12.98 -2.93
CA GLY A 116 23.20 -11.96 -1.93
C GLY A 116 23.81 -12.30 -0.58
N GLU A 117 23.65 -13.53 -0.11
CA GLU A 117 24.26 -14.03 1.11
C GLU A 117 25.79 -13.90 1.07
N SER A 118 26.40 -14.34 -0.04
CA SER A 118 27.85 -14.26 -0.24
C SER A 118 28.35 -12.81 -0.26
N ALA A 119 27.61 -11.91 -0.90
CA ALA A 119 27.95 -10.49 -0.99
C ALA A 119 27.76 -9.75 0.35
N LEU A 120 26.81 -10.19 1.14
CA LEU A 120 26.46 -9.61 2.45
C LEU A 120 27.18 -10.29 3.62
N SER A 121 27.95 -11.37 3.35
CA SER A 121 28.73 -12.04 4.38
C SER A 121 29.76 -11.07 4.97
N GLY A 122 29.51 -10.63 6.22
CA GLY A 122 30.28 -9.59 6.91
C GLY A 122 29.67 -8.19 6.93
N ALA A 123 28.59 -7.94 6.23
CA ALA A 123 27.83 -6.70 6.37
C ALA A 123 26.93 -6.77 7.62
N GLY A 124 27.12 -5.82 8.55
CA GLY A 124 26.25 -5.72 9.72
C GLY A 124 24.84 -5.22 9.34
N PRO A 125 23.84 -5.42 10.23
CA PRO A 125 22.45 -5.02 10.01
C PRO A 125 22.29 -3.55 9.59
N LEU A 126 23.05 -2.66 10.20
CA LEU A 126 23.01 -1.23 9.89
C LEU A 126 23.50 -0.93 8.47
N THR A 127 24.60 -1.58 8.06
CA THR A 127 25.16 -1.43 6.70
C THR A 127 24.17 -1.91 5.65
N PHE A 128 23.50 -3.03 5.90
CA PHE A 128 22.47 -3.55 4.99
C PHE A 128 21.31 -2.56 4.85
N ILE A 129 20.77 -2.03 5.95
CA ILE A 129 19.65 -1.06 5.91
C ILE A 129 20.02 0.21 5.15
N LEU A 130 21.25 0.73 5.37
CA LEU A 130 21.74 1.91 4.66
C LEU A 130 21.87 1.65 3.16
N LEU A 131 22.38 0.49 2.77
CA LEU A 131 22.50 0.10 1.34
C LEU A 131 21.13 -0.05 0.69
N VAL A 132 20.18 -0.68 1.37
CA VAL A 132 18.79 -0.81 0.91
C VAL A 132 18.15 0.56 0.74
N PHE A 133 18.27 1.44 1.72
CA PHE A 133 17.76 2.80 1.66
C PHE A 133 18.36 3.58 0.47
N LEU A 134 19.68 3.55 0.32
CA LEU A 134 20.39 4.22 -0.79
C LEU A 134 20.01 3.64 -2.15
N LEU A 135 19.74 2.35 -2.24
CA LEU A 135 19.26 1.70 -3.47
C LEU A 135 17.86 2.16 -3.85
N TYR A 136 16.97 2.29 -2.87
CA TYR A 136 15.58 2.66 -3.14
C TYR A 136 15.41 4.14 -3.49
N LEU A 137 16.30 5.03 -3.04
CA LEU A 137 16.25 6.46 -3.42
C LEU A 137 16.22 6.68 -4.94
N PRO A 138 17.20 6.20 -5.74
CA PRO A 138 17.14 6.35 -7.20
C PRO A 138 16.04 5.51 -7.83
N LEU A 139 15.71 4.34 -7.28
CA LEU A 139 14.65 3.49 -7.82
C LEU A 139 13.27 4.12 -7.67
N SER A 140 13.00 4.84 -6.61
CA SER A 140 11.73 5.56 -6.41
C SER A 140 11.55 6.71 -7.40
N ILE A 141 12.64 7.30 -7.88
CA ILE A 141 12.61 8.33 -8.94
C ILE A 141 12.35 7.69 -10.31
N LEU A 142 12.95 6.52 -10.57
CA LEU A 142 12.80 5.81 -11.85
C LEU A 142 11.45 5.13 -11.98
N ILE A 143 10.91 4.62 -10.90
CA ILE A 143 9.62 3.91 -10.83
C ILE A 143 8.69 4.71 -9.91
N PRO A 144 7.91 5.66 -10.44
CA PRO A 144 7.10 6.59 -9.63
C PRO A 144 5.88 5.93 -8.98
N SER A 145 5.80 4.59 -8.98
CA SER A 145 4.78 3.79 -8.32
C SER A 145 5.39 3.02 -7.15
N SER A 146 5.14 3.49 -5.93
CA SER A 146 5.63 2.82 -4.71
C SER A 146 5.10 1.39 -4.57
N SER A 147 3.82 1.14 -4.90
CA SER A 147 3.24 -0.20 -4.89
C SER A 147 3.85 -1.13 -5.94
N GLY A 148 4.11 -0.62 -7.15
CA GLY A 148 4.81 -1.37 -8.20
C GLY A 148 6.24 -1.72 -7.80
N LEU A 149 6.99 -0.76 -7.28
CA LEU A 149 8.35 -0.96 -6.80
C LEU A 149 8.40 -1.96 -5.63
N ALA A 150 7.49 -1.84 -4.66
CA ALA A 150 7.38 -2.78 -3.54
C ALA A 150 7.13 -4.21 -4.03
N THR A 151 6.17 -4.38 -4.93
CA THR A 151 5.76 -5.70 -5.44
C THR A 151 6.90 -6.43 -6.15
N LEU A 152 7.76 -5.68 -6.84
CA LEU A 152 8.92 -6.23 -7.55
C LEU A 152 10.10 -6.53 -6.62
N SER A 153 10.36 -5.67 -5.65
CA SER A 153 11.63 -5.68 -4.90
C SER A 153 11.54 -6.32 -3.51
N VAL A 154 10.44 -6.16 -2.79
CA VAL A 154 10.30 -6.69 -1.42
C VAL A 154 10.44 -8.22 -1.35
N PRO A 155 9.91 -9.03 -2.29
CA PRO A 155 10.10 -10.47 -2.29
C PRO A 155 11.57 -10.92 -2.36
N ILE A 156 12.46 -10.08 -2.87
CA ILE A 156 13.90 -10.33 -2.95
C ILE A 156 14.61 -9.74 -1.74
N MET A 157 14.32 -8.49 -1.42
CA MET A 157 15.03 -7.74 -0.38
C MET A 157 14.71 -8.20 1.05
N ALA A 158 13.50 -8.68 1.31
CA ALA A 158 13.13 -9.15 2.64
C ALA A 158 13.90 -10.42 3.07
N PRO A 159 14.03 -11.47 2.23
CA PRO A 159 14.91 -12.61 2.52
C PRO A 159 16.39 -12.21 2.65
N LEU A 160 16.90 -11.33 1.78
CA LEU A 160 18.28 -10.84 1.89
C LEU A 160 18.53 -10.11 3.22
N GLY A 161 17.55 -9.37 3.72
CA GLY A 161 17.63 -8.75 5.04
C GLY A 161 17.81 -9.76 6.17
N GLN A 162 17.16 -10.91 6.08
CA GLN A 162 17.28 -11.96 7.09
C GLN A 162 18.72 -12.51 7.18
N PHE A 163 19.43 -12.65 6.07
CA PHE A 163 20.84 -13.04 6.07
C PHE A 163 21.76 -12.00 6.73
N ALA A 164 21.38 -10.72 6.65
CA ALA A 164 22.08 -9.63 7.34
C ALA A 164 21.62 -9.45 8.80
N GLY A 165 20.76 -10.33 9.32
CA GLY A 165 20.19 -10.21 10.67
C GLY A 165 19.15 -9.10 10.83
N VAL A 166 18.53 -8.67 9.73
CA VAL A 166 17.50 -7.62 9.70
C VAL A 166 16.13 -8.25 9.49
N SER A 167 15.14 -7.84 10.32
CA SER A 167 13.77 -8.31 10.13
C SER A 167 13.16 -7.76 8.84
N GLY A 168 12.29 -8.53 8.19
CA GLY A 168 11.56 -8.09 7.01
C GLY A 168 10.77 -6.79 7.23
N ALA A 169 10.27 -6.56 8.44
CA ALA A 169 9.61 -5.31 8.81
C ALA A 169 10.53 -4.09 8.70
N LEU A 170 11.79 -4.21 9.12
CA LEU A 170 12.78 -3.14 8.99
C LEU A 170 13.17 -2.88 7.53
N VAL A 171 13.22 -3.92 6.70
CA VAL A 171 13.44 -3.78 5.25
C VAL A 171 12.30 -2.99 4.60
N VAL A 172 11.05 -3.32 4.95
CA VAL A 172 9.87 -2.58 4.47
C VAL A 172 9.89 -1.14 4.97
N THR A 173 10.30 -0.90 6.21
CA THR A 173 10.43 0.46 6.75
C THR A 173 11.49 1.27 6.00
N ALA A 174 12.64 0.67 5.70
CA ALA A 174 13.70 1.31 4.91
C ALA A 174 13.20 1.65 3.49
N PHE A 175 12.48 0.72 2.84
CA PHE A 175 11.82 0.96 1.56
C PHE A 175 10.86 2.15 1.65
N GLN A 176 9.94 2.13 2.61
CA GLN A 176 8.91 3.16 2.77
C GLN A 176 9.49 4.56 3.09
N SER A 177 10.65 4.59 3.76
CA SER A 177 11.35 5.84 4.08
C SER A 177 12.10 6.43 2.88
N ALA A 178 12.39 5.61 1.86
CA ALA A 178 13.09 6.02 0.64
C ALA A 178 12.12 6.40 -0.50
N CYS A 179 10.84 6.02 -0.42
CA CYS A 179 9.77 6.28 -1.39
C CYS A 179 8.78 7.32 -0.88
#